data_7b37fef685d213cc774109330f12e98b
#
_entry.id   7b37fef685d213cc774109330f12e98b
#
_cell.length_a   1.000
_cell.length_b   1.000
_cell.length_c   1.000
_cell.angle_alpha   90.00
_cell.angle_beta   90.00
_cell.angle_gamma   90.00
#
_symmetry.space_group_name_H-M   'P 1'
#
loop_
_entity.id
_entity.type
_entity.pdbx_description
1 polymer ?
#
loop_
_entity_poly.entity_id
_entity_poly.type
_entity_poly.pdbx_seq_one_letter_code
_entity_poly.pdbx_strand_id
1 'polypeptide(L)'
;MIDVEVGGKPKSEKKYSILYVDDEETNLRVFKSNFRRFYNIYTSANPVEAISILEENDIQVIITDQRMPEMTGTEFLEKILPDHRDVIKIILTGFTDIEAIKDGINRCGIHKYITKPWNFDEMKTVLDRALLTYQKSLDSVEHIKDLEETNQELERRVLERTRDLNEINKKLISSIQYAGQLQSSMLPSERYLERLFKEHFVIYKSKYFFSEEFIWVTSLNFRTEDYTVVALLEFDGKGIVGSLKTLIADSILNELVQDRKIFHSGDIIKYLKEELDAAGSKELYCDLRASVVIIDNNDNTIQFSGMEQDMIYFEDGHMHLLEGEGKDKIGDLSDVKLDMKPGSSYYLFSNGFYNQVNADDIKFSREKFEELLRSVQDRDMNDQRKFLNQTIEDWTENEGMIDDISLIGFRVD
;
A
#
# COMPACT_ATOMS: atom_id res chain seq x y z
N MET A 1 -41.66 17.52 8.73
CA MET A 1 -42.11 18.85 8.32
C MET A 1 -40.93 19.76 8.64
N ILE A 2 -40.19 20.15 7.62
CA ILE A 2 -39.13 21.14 7.69
C ILE A 2 -39.56 22.21 6.70
N ASP A 3 -39.96 23.35 7.24
CA ASP A 3 -40.35 24.54 6.47
C ASP A 3 -39.11 25.09 5.75
N VAL A 4 -39.13 25.10 4.45
CA VAL A 4 -38.17 25.80 3.62
C VAL A 4 -38.76 27.22 3.37
N GLU A 5 -38.25 28.19 4.10
CA GLU A 5 -38.52 29.62 3.80
C GLU A 5 -37.89 29.98 2.44
N VAL A 6 -38.74 30.07 1.44
CA VAL A 6 -38.42 30.68 0.15
C VAL A 6 -38.77 32.20 0.26
N GLY A 7 -37.78 33.02 0.59
CA GLY A 7 -37.93 34.44 0.77
C GLY A 7 -36.67 35.24 0.41
N GLY A 8 -36.04 34.96 -0.72
CA GLY A 8 -35.03 35.85 -1.28
C GLY A 8 -35.65 36.93 -2.16
N LYS A 9 -35.60 38.22 -1.74
CA LYS A 9 -35.87 39.35 -2.62
C LYS A 9 -35.01 39.24 -3.88
N PRO A 10 -35.52 39.50 -5.09
CA PRO A 10 -34.70 39.50 -6.29
C PRO A 10 -33.58 40.54 -6.11
N LYS A 11 -32.32 40.09 -6.15
CA LYS A 11 -31.16 40.95 -6.34
C LYS A 11 -31.48 41.80 -7.57
N SER A 12 -31.46 43.13 -7.45
CA SER A 12 -31.54 44.03 -8.61
C SER A 12 -30.42 43.58 -9.56
N GLU A 13 -30.80 43.06 -10.73
CA GLU A 13 -29.81 42.68 -11.75
C GLU A 13 -28.96 43.91 -12.03
N LYS A 14 -27.66 43.84 -11.65
CA LYS A 14 -26.70 44.88 -12.03
C LYS A 14 -26.64 44.86 -13.55
N LYS A 15 -27.13 45.97 -14.16
CA LYS A 15 -27.00 46.13 -15.60
C LYS A 15 -25.50 46.23 -15.92
N TYR A 16 -25.02 45.44 -16.83
CA TYR A 16 -23.66 45.56 -17.38
C TYR A 16 -23.45 46.91 -18.05
N SER A 17 -22.27 47.45 -17.99
CA SER A 17 -21.87 48.72 -18.56
C SER A 17 -21.17 48.54 -19.89
N ILE A 18 -21.56 49.28 -20.87
CA ILE A 18 -21.01 49.25 -22.24
C ILE A 18 -20.57 50.66 -22.59
N LEU A 19 -19.32 50.81 -23.02
CA LEU A 19 -18.83 52.05 -23.60
C LEU A 19 -18.86 51.97 -25.12
N TYR A 20 -19.53 52.94 -25.75
CA TYR A 20 -19.56 53.09 -27.20
C TYR A 20 -18.83 54.35 -27.61
N VAL A 21 -17.82 54.23 -28.48
CA VAL A 21 -16.98 55.31 -29.00
C VAL A 21 -17.17 55.42 -30.51
N ASP A 22 -17.65 56.58 -30.95
CA ASP A 22 -17.93 56.87 -32.37
C ASP A 22 -17.93 58.41 -32.53
N ASP A 23 -17.20 58.93 -33.51
CA ASP A 23 -17.07 60.39 -33.71
C ASP A 23 -18.36 61.04 -34.18
N GLU A 24 -19.32 60.26 -34.68
CA GLU A 24 -20.64 60.75 -35.05
C GLU A 24 -21.62 60.74 -33.89
N GLU A 25 -21.96 61.91 -33.33
CA GLU A 25 -22.93 62.02 -32.23
C GLU A 25 -24.27 61.34 -32.54
N THR A 26 -24.69 61.30 -33.81
CA THR A 26 -25.95 60.67 -34.23
C THR A 26 -25.90 59.17 -33.92
N ASN A 27 -24.79 58.51 -34.20
CA ASN A 27 -24.57 57.07 -33.92
C ASN A 27 -24.63 56.81 -32.42
N LEU A 28 -23.97 57.66 -31.61
CA LEU A 28 -24.00 57.59 -30.16
C LEU A 28 -25.42 57.69 -29.59
N ARG A 29 -26.20 58.64 -30.06
CA ARG A 29 -27.58 58.81 -29.61
C ARG A 29 -28.47 57.64 -29.98
N VAL A 30 -28.36 57.16 -31.22
CA VAL A 30 -29.12 55.99 -31.70
C VAL A 30 -28.77 54.72 -30.87
N PHE A 31 -27.49 54.45 -30.67
CA PHE A 31 -27.06 53.32 -29.88
C PHE A 31 -27.59 53.42 -28.44
N LYS A 32 -27.36 54.54 -27.76
CA LYS A 32 -27.83 54.78 -26.39
C LYS A 32 -29.35 54.64 -26.27
N SER A 33 -30.10 55.15 -27.24
CA SER A 33 -31.57 55.04 -27.24
C SER A 33 -32.04 53.58 -27.32
N ASN A 34 -31.41 52.79 -28.17
CA ASN A 34 -31.75 51.37 -28.41
C ASN A 34 -31.42 50.48 -27.22
N PHE A 35 -30.25 50.69 -26.54
CA PHE A 35 -29.72 49.75 -25.58
C PHE A 35 -29.83 50.16 -24.10
N ARG A 36 -30.13 51.41 -23.75
CA ARG A 36 -30.23 51.91 -22.36
C ARG A 36 -31.25 51.15 -21.48
N ARG A 37 -32.18 50.43 -22.05
CA ARG A 37 -33.15 49.61 -21.30
C ARG A 37 -32.52 48.30 -20.80
N PHE A 38 -31.48 47.85 -21.45
CA PHE A 38 -30.82 46.55 -21.21
C PHE A 38 -29.49 46.68 -20.45
N TYR A 39 -28.73 47.76 -20.78
CA TYR A 39 -27.39 48.00 -20.27
C TYR A 39 -27.19 49.42 -19.78
N ASN A 40 -26.18 49.66 -18.96
CA ASN A 40 -25.69 51.00 -18.69
C ASN A 40 -24.84 51.46 -19.87
N ILE A 41 -25.26 52.48 -20.59
CA ILE A 41 -24.57 52.91 -21.81
C ILE A 41 -23.82 54.20 -21.55
N TYR A 42 -22.53 54.11 -21.66
CA TYR A 42 -21.59 55.25 -21.73
C TYR A 42 -21.25 55.51 -23.20
N THR A 43 -21.08 56.76 -23.54
CA THR A 43 -20.81 57.14 -24.93
C THR A 43 -19.78 58.26 -24.95
N SER A 44 -18.83 58.22 -25.88
CA SER A 44 -17.87 59.28 -26.13
C SER A 44 -17.69 59.51 -27.64
N ALA A 45 -17.58 60.73 -28.03
CA ALA A 45 -17.25 61.11 -29.40
C ALA A 45 -15.73 61.21 -29.63
N ASN A 46 -14.95 61.06 -28.57
CA ASN A 46 -13.49 61.19 -28.61
C ASN A 46 -12.81 60.01 -27.90
N PRO A 47 -11.87 59.30 -28.53
CA PRO A 47 -11.12 58.20 -27.91
C PRO A 47 -10.35 58.57 -26.64
N VAL A 48 -9.90 59.82 -26.54
CA VAL A 48 -9.15 60.28 -25.33
C VAL A 48 -10.11 60.43 -24.15
N GLU A 49 -11.31 61.02 -24.34
CA GLU A 49 -12.34 61.09 -23.30
C GLU A 49 -12.84 59.68 -22.91
N ALA A 50 -12.89 58.74 -23.86
CA ALA A 50 -13.29 57.38 -23.62
C ALA A 50 -12.36 56.67 -22.62
N ILE A 51 -11.08 56.99 -22.60
CA ILE A 51 -10.12 56.48 -21.62
C ILE A 51 -10.51 56.91 -20.20
N SER A 52 -10.81 58.20 -19.98
CA SER A 52 -11.24 58.69 -18.69
C SER A 52 -12.55 58.03 -18.21
N ILE A 53 -13.47 57.78 -19.12
CA ILE A 53 -14.72 57.05 -18.80
C ILE A 53 -14.41 55.61 -18.34
N LEU A 54 -13.41 54.93 -18.95
CA LEU A 54 -12.96 53.59 -18.56
C LEU A 54 -12.31 53.56 -17.18
N GLU A 55 -11.54 54.61 -16.82
CA GLU A 55 -10.89 54.71 -15.52
C GLU A 55 -11.90 54.98 -14.39
N GLU A 56 -12.97 55.73 -14.69
CA GLU A 56 -13.99 56.13 -13.70
C GLU A 56 -15.12 55.13 -13.53
N ASN A 57 -15.33 54.21 -14.49
CA ASN A 57 -16.49 53.33 -14.52
C ASN A 57 -16.10 51.87 -14.77
N ASP A 58 -16.85 50.97 -14.16
CA ASP A 58 -16.71 49.51 -14.38
C ASP A 58 -17.38 49.14 -15.70
N ILE A 59 -16.61 49.09 -16.77
CA ILE A 59 -17.03 48.80 -18.15
C ILE A 59 -16.69 47.36 -18.49
N GLN A 60 -17.67 46.58 -18.94
CA GLN A 60 -17.48 45.19 -19.35
C GLN A 60 -17.28 45.01 -20.85
N VAL A 61 -17.85 45.89 -21.65
CA VAL A 61 -17.74 45.82 -23.10
C VAL A 61 -17.43 47.20 -23.67
N ILE A 62 -16.47 47.26 -24.56
CA ILE A 62 -16.15 48.45 -25.36
C ILE A 62 -16.54 48.17 -26.81
N ILE A 63 -17.23 49.12 -27.40
CA ILE A 63 -17.51 49.16 -28.84
C ILE A 63 -16.88 50.42 -29.37
N THR A 64 -16.08 50.34 -30.39
CA THR A 64 -15.46 51.50 -31.01
C THR A 64 -15.64 51.50 -32.53
N ASP A 65 -15.89 52.67 -33.10
CA ASP A 65 -15.74 52.79 -34.55
C ASP A 65 -14.28 52.63 -34.97
N GLN A 66 -14.04 52.13 -36.16
CA GLN A 66 -12.68 51.97 -36.70
C GLN A 66 -12.14 53.30 -37.22
N ARG A 67 -12.97 54.14 -37.86
CA ARG A 67 -12.57 55.39 -38.46
C ARG A 67 -12.98 56.57 -37.62
N MET A 68 -12.10 57.06 -36.77
CA MET A 68 -12.29 58.25 -35.98
C MET A 68 -11.20 59.26 -36.23
N PRO A 69 -11.48 60.59 -36.10
CA PRO A 69 -10.42 61.58 -36.11
C PRO A 69 -9.36 61.33 -35.02
N GLU A 70 -8.12 61.72 -35.25
CA GLU A 70 -6.99 61.65 -34.30
C GLU A 70 -6.47 60.23 -34.00
N MET A 71 -7.35 59.21 -33.88
CA MET A 71 -6.97 57.87 -33.50
C MET A 71 -7.96 56.84 -34.07
N THR A 72 -7.49 55.80 -34.72
CA THR A 72 -8.34 54.70 -35.17
C THR A 72 -8.83 53.83 -34.00
N GLY A 73 -9.94 53.10 -34.18
CA GLY A 73 -10.46 52.20 -33.18
C GLY A 73 -9.45 51.14 -32.75
N THR A 74 -8.64 50.63 -33.66
CA THR A 74 -7.53 49.69 -33.36
C THR A 74 -6.46 50.33 -32.51
N GLU A 75 -6.02 51.53 -32.79
CA GLU A 75 -5.01 52.28 -31.99
C GLU A 75 -5.59 52.58 -30.56
N PHE A 76 -6.84 52.95 -30.48
CA PHE A 76 -7.52 53.14 -29.18
C PHE A 76 -7.52 51.84 -28.35
N LEU A 77 -7.91 50.71 -28.93
CA LEU A 77 -7.93 49.43 -28.22
C LEU A 77 -6.53 48.95 -27.84
N GLU A 78 -5.53 49.18 -28.68
CA GLU A 78 -4.14 48.87 -28.36
C GLU A 78 -3.63 49.67 -27.16
N LYS A 79 -4.00 50.95 -27.08
CA LYS A 79 -3.64 51.85 -25.98
C LYS A 79 -4.21 51.43 -24.63
N ILE A 80 -5.44 50.93 -24.60
CA ILE A 80 -6.13 50.53 -23.36
C ILE A 80 -5.86 49.09 -22.96
N LEU A 81 -5.29 48.27 -23.85
CA LEU A 81 -5.08 46.84 -23.62
C LEU A 81 -4.25 46.50 -22.36
N PRO A 82 -3.16 47.24 -22.03
CA PRO A 82 -2.36 46.92 -20.84
C PRO A 82 -3.16 46.95 -19.54
N ASP A 83 -4.04 47.94 -19.41
CA ASP A 83 -4.77 48.23 -18.15
C ASP A 83 -6.20 47.61 -18.13
N HIS A 84 -6.75 47.28 -19.30
CA HIS A 84 -8.11 46.77 -19.47
C HIS A 84 -8.16 45.49 -20.28
N ARG A 85 -7.40 44.48 -19.86
CA ARG A 85 -7.32 43.17 -20.58
C ARG A 85 -8.64 42.40 -20.56
N ASP A 86 -9.35 42.48 -19.46
CA ASP A 86 -10.57 41.68 -19.22
C ASP A 86 -11.79 42.25 -19.89
N VAL A 87 -11.75 43.50 -20.34
CA VAL A 87 -12.85 44.15 -21.04
C VAL A 87 -12.99 43.57 -22.44
N ILE A 88 -14.21 43.18 -22.80
CA ILE A 88 -14.53 42.67 -24.15
C ILE A 88 -14.51 43.82 -25.17
N LYS A 89 -13.71 43.67 -26.23
CA LYS A 89 -13.43 44.68 -27.22
C LYS A 89 -14.14 44.37 -28.57
N ILE A 90 -14.97 45.25 -29.03
CA ILE A 90 -15.71 45.11 -30.28
C ILE A 90 -15.43 46.29 -31.18
N ILE A 91 -15.17 46.06 -32.46
CA ILE A 91 -14.98 47.11 -33.47
C ILE A 91 -16.14 47.13 -34.43
N LEU A 92 -16.62 48.37 -34.72
CA LEU A 92 -17.54 48.64 -35.83
C LEU A 92 -16.71 49.10 -37.04
N THR A 93 -17.00 48.54 -38.22
CA THR A 93 -16.19 48.82 -39.42
C THR A 93 -17.05 48.86 -40.67
N GLY A 94 -16.59 49.62 -41.66
CA GLY A 94 -17.11 49.54 -43.04
C GLY A 94 -16.52 48.33 -43.82
N PHE A 95 -17.16 47.95 -44.88
CA PHE A 95 -16.76 46.80 -45.73
C PHE A 95 -15.29 46.91 -46.25
N THR A 96 -14.75 48.12 -46.43
CA THR A 96 -13.42 48.36 -46.99
C THR A 96 -12.26 48.19 -46.01
N ASP A 97 -12.54 48.14 -44.72
CA ASP A 97 -11.51 48.21 -43.66
C ASP A 97 -11.24 46.87 -42.97
N ILE A 98 -11.90 45.80 -43.41
CA ILE A 98 -11.80 44.46 -42.79
C ILE A 98 -10.38 43.88 -42.87
N GLU A 99 -9.64 44.16 -43.97
CA GLU A 99 -8.25 43.68 -44.12
C GLU A 99 -7.28 44.37 -43.13
N ALA A 100 -7.46 45.67 -42.90
CA ALA A 100 -6.67 46.43 -41.93
C ALA A 100 -6.92 45.97 -40.47
N ILE A 101 -8.10 45.49 -40.18
CA ILE A 101 -8.49 44.99 -38.84
C ILE A 101 -7.91 43.56 -38.58
N LYS A 102 -7.76 42.73 -39.62
CA LYS A 102 -7.21 41.35 -39.44
C LYS A 102 -5.84 41.33 -38.77
N ASP A 103 -4.98 42.25 -39.09
CA ASP A 103 -3.64 42.38 -38.47
C ASP A 103 -3.74 42.91 -37.02
N GLY A 104 -4.75 43.71 -36.74
CA GLY A 104 -5.03 44.27 -35.40
C GLY A 104 -5.71 43.29 -34.43
N ILE A 105 -6.44 42.28 -34.92
CA ILE A 105 -7.25 41.38 -34.08
C ILE A 105 -6.38 40.73 -32.98
N ASN A 106 -5.26 40.20 -33.32
CA ASN A 106 -4.34 39.53 -32.39
C ASN A 106 -3.58 40.51 -31.49
N ARG A 107 -3.27 41.72 -31.96
CA ARG A 107 -2.50 42.73 -31.21
C ARG A 107 -3.32 43.47 -30.18
N CYS A 108 -4.58 43.78 -30.53
CA CYS A 108 -5.44 44.62 -29.70
C CYS A 108 -6.41 43.82 -28.81
N GLY A 109 -6.38 42.47 -28.88
CA GLY A 109 -7.32 41.63 -28.15
C GLY A 109 -8.78 41.82 -28.54
N ILE A 110 -9.04 42.08 -29.85
CA ILE A 110 -10.38 42.28 -30.37
C ILE A 110 -11.15 40.96 -30.34
N HIS A 111 -12.31 40.97 -29.66
CA HIS A 111 -13.15 39.78 -29.53
C HIS A 111 -14.08 39.59 -30.71
N LYS A 112 -14.55 40.71 -31.32
CA LYS A 112 -15.46 40.69 -32.46
C LYS A 112 -15.36 41.98 -33.25
N TYR A 113 -15.57 41.86 -34.55
CA TYR A 113 -15.91 43.03 -35.38
C TYR A 113 -17.35 42.91 -35.94
N ILE A 114 -17.98 44.03 -36.21
CA ILE A 114 -19.34 44.13 -36.77
C ILE A 114 -19.26 45.10 -37.93
N THR A 115 -19.88 44.75 -39.08
CA THR A 115 -19.91 45.62 -40.26
C THR A 115 -21.06 46.64 -40.16
N LYS A 116 -20.78 47.88 -40.53
CA LYS A 116 -21.83 48.92 -40.69
C LYS A 116 -22.50 48.75 -42.07
N PRO A 117 -23.82 48.94 -42.22
CA PRO A 117 -24.76 49.24 -41.16
C PRO A 117 -25.13 47.99 -40.34
N TRP A 118 -25.27 48.16 -39.01
CA TRP A 118 -25.74 47.10 -38.11
C TRP A 118 -27.23 47.26 -37.80
N ASN A 119 -27.88 46.14 -37.43
CA ASN A 119 -29.25 46.14 -36.95
C ASN A 119 -29.33 45.86 -35.45
N PHE A 120 -30.48 46.19 -34.82
CA PHE A 120 -30.66 46.03 -33.39
C PHE A 120 -30.49 44.57 -32.91
N ASP A 121 -31.10 43.60 -33.59
CA ASP A 121 -31.13 42.21 -33.15
C ASP A 121 -29.73 41.57 -33.25
N GLU A 122 -29.00 41.88 -34.31
CA GLU A 122 -27.61 41.43 -34.48
C GLU A 122 -26.69 42.00 -33.39
N MET A 123 -26.76 43.34 -33.18
CA MET A 123 -25.96 43.99 -32.15
C MET A 123 -26.32 43.45 -30.74
N LYS A 124 -27.60 43.29 -30.44
CA LYS A 124 -28.07 42.73 -29.17
C LYS A 124 -27.50 41.32 -28.95
N THR A 125 -27.56 40.48 -29.96
CA THR A 125 -26.98 39.11 -29.88
C THR A 125 -25.48 39.12 -29.63
N VAL A 126 -24.75 40.01 -30.28
CA VAL A 126 -23.29 40.13 -30.06
C VAL A 126 -22.97 40.62 -28.65
N LEU A 127 -23.71 41.61 -28.15
CA LEU A 127 -23.53 42.12 -26.79
C LEU A 127 -23.83 41.06 -25.72
N ASP A 128 -24.92 40.32 -25.87
CA ASP A 128 -25.26 39.24 -24.93
C ASP A 128 -24.18 38.14 -24.90
N ARG A 129 -23.64 37.77 -26.07
CA ARG A 129 -22.51 36.80 -26.14
C ARG A 129 -21.23 37.37 -25.54
N ALA A 130 -20.94 38.63 -25.78
CA ALA A 130 -19.76 39.29 -25.21
C ALA A 130 -19.84 39.29 -23.66
N LEU A 131 -20.99 39.67 -23.11
CA LEU A 131 -21.19 39.65 -21.66
C LEU A 131 -21.16 38.25 -21.05
N LEU A 132 -21.71 37.25 -21.76
CA LEU A 132 -21.57 35.85 -21.32
C LEU A 132 -20.10 35.40 -21.29
N THR A 133 -19.29 35.81 -22.26
CA THR A 133 -17.85 35.51 -22.30
C THR A 133 -17.12 36.18 -21.14
N TYR A 134 -17.43 37.46 -20.87
CA TYR A 134 -16.88 38.18 -19.71
C TYR A 134 -17.22 37.50 -18.40
N GLN A 135 -18.45 37.06 -18.19
CA GLN A 135 -18.88 36.37 -16.98
C GLN A 135 -18.15 35.05 -16.80
N LYS A 136 -18.05 34.26 -17.88
CA LYS A 136 -17.30 33.00 -17.84
C LYS A 136 -15.81 33.18 -17.47
N SER A 137 -15.19 34.27 -17.91
CA SER A 137 -13.80 34.55 -17.53
C SER A 137 -13.64 34.83 -16.04
N LEU A 138 -14.60 35.62 -15.46
CA LEU A 138 -14.60 35.86 -14.01
C LEU A 138 -14.83 34.59 -13.18
N ASP A 139 -15.85 33.80 -13.57
CA ASP A 139 -16.16 32.53 -12.91
C ASP A 139 -14.94 31.60 -12.95
N SER A 140 -14.20 31.60 -14.06
CA SER A 140 -12.98 30.76 -14.20
C SER A 140 -11.86 31.19 -13.25
N VAL A 141 -11.66 32.50 -13.06
CA VAL A 141 -10.64 33.04 -12.14
C VAL A 141 -10.98 32.68 -10.68
N GLU A 142 -12.27 32.81 -10.31
CA GLU A 142 -12.73 32.42 -8.97
C GLU A 142 -12.54 30.92 -8.71
N HIS A 143 -12.93 30.07 -9.66
CA HIS A 143 -12.73 28.63 -9.57
C HIS A 143 -11.25 28.22 -9.46
N ILE A 144 -10.35 28.89 -10.18
CA ILE A 144 -8.90 28.62 -10.09
C ILE A 144 -8.43 28.91 -8.67
N LYS A 145 -8.84 30.02 -8.08
CA LYS A 145 -8.47 30.39 -6.72
C LYS A 145 -8.98 29.37 -5.69
N ASP A 146 -10.25 28.97 -5.79
CA ASP A 146 -10.84 27.95 -4.92
C ASP A 146 -10.11 26.60 -5.03
N LEU A 147 -9.72 26.21 -6.26
CA LEU A 147 -8.95 25.01 -6.51
C LEU A 147 -7.55 25.09 -5.88
N GLU A 148 -6.87 26.22 -5.98
CA GLU A 148 -5.57 26.44 -5.36
C GLU A 148 -5.64 26.34 -3.83
N GLU A 149 -6.62 26.97 -3.20
CA GLU A 149 -6.84 26.90 -1.75
C GLU A 149 -7.15 25.46 -1.30
N THR A 150 -8.04 24.78 -2.04
CA THR A 150 -8.38 23.38 -1.76
C THR A 150 -7.18 22.45 -1.91
N ASN A 151 -6.35 22.66 -2.93
CA ASN A 151 -5.16 21.85 -3.19
C ASN A 151 -4.13 22.01 -2.07
N GLN A 152 -3.88 23.24 -1.62
CA GLN A 152 -2.99 23.50 -0.48
C GLN A 152 -3.46 22.81 0.81
N GLU A 153 -4.76 22.84 1.09
CA GLU A 153 -5.32 22.14 2.25
C GLU A 153 -5.21 20.62 2.14
N LEU A 154 -5.43 20.07 0.93
CA LEU A 154 -5.25 18.64 0.67
C LEU A 154 -3.78 18.20 0.86
N GLU A 155 -2.83 18.97 0.34
CA GLU A 155 -1.40 18.70 0.51
C GLU A 155 -1.01 18.68 1.99
N ARG A 156 -1.50 19.66 2.76
CA ARG A 156 -1.26 19.71 4.21
C ARG A 156 -1.81 18.46 4.92
N ARG A 157 -3.05 18.04 4.59
CA ARG A 157 -3.67 16.83 5.16
C ARG A 157 -2.93 15.55 4.77
N VAL A 158 -2.49 15.45 3.52
CA VAL A 158 -1.70 14.31 3.06
C VAL A 158 -0.39 14.21 3.85
N LEU A 159 0.32 15.32 4.03
CA LEU A 159 1.57 15.35 4.79
C LEU A 159 1.35 14.95 6.26
N GLU A 160 0.31 15.44 6.91
CA GLU A 160 -0.07 15.10 8.29
C GLU A 160 -0.37 13.61 8.41
N ARG A 161 -1.27 13.09 7.56
CA ARG A 161 -1.63 11.67 7.56
C ARG A 161 -0.44 10.75 7.28
N THR A 162 0.45 11.17 6.38
CA THR A 162 1.67 10.40 6.09
C THR A 162 2.60 10.32 7.30
N ARG A 163 2.72 11.41 8.06
CA ARG A 163 3.50 11.41 9.32
C ARG A 163 2.88 10.48 10.36
N ASP A 164 1.57 10.57 10.58
CA ASP A 164 0.84 9.74 11.54
C ASP A 164 0.98 8.24 11.19
N LEU A 165 0.79 7.91 9.92
CA LEU A 165 0.96 6.54 9.42
C LEU A 165 2.39 6.01 9.63
N ASN A 166 3.40 6.84 9.35
CA ASN A 166 4.79 6.46 9.56
C ASN A 166 5.11 6.25 11.05
N GLU A 167 4.55 7.07 11.95
CA GLU A 167 4.74 6.90 13.38
C GLU A 167 4.07 5.62 13.89
N ILE A 168 2.82 5.36 13.48
CA ILE A 168 2.10 4.14 13.83
C ILE A 168 2.84 2.91 13.30
N ASN A 169 3.28 2.93 12.04
CA ASN A 169 4.04 1.84 11.44
C ASN A 169 5.35 1.55 12.19
N LYS A 170 6.09 2.60 12.59
CA LYS A 170 7.31 2.42 13.40
C LYS A 170 7.03 1.73 14.72
N LYS A 171 5.98 2.17 15.43
CA LYS A 171 5.57 1.54 16.70
C LYS A 171 5.15 0.09 16.52
N LEU A 172 4.39 -0.19 15.45
CA LEU A 172 3.94 -1.54 15.11
C LEU A 172 5.14 -2.46 14.81
N ILE A 173 6.05 -2.02 13.94
CA ILE A 173 7.27 -2.78 13.59
C ILE A 173 8.10 -3.07 14.85
N SER A 174 8.31 -2.06 15.72
CA SER A 174 9.04 -2.25 16.97
C SER A 174 8.37 -3.29 17.89
N SER A 175 7.04 -3.27 17.98
CA SER A 175 6.29 -4.25 18.78
C SER A 175 6.41 -5.66 18.23
N ILE A 176 6.36 -5.79 16.90
CA ILE A 176 6.53 -7.07 16.19
C ILE A 176 7.96 -7.62 16.39
N GLN A 177 8.98 -6.77 16.25
CA GLN A 177 10.37 -7.13 16.50
C GLN A 177 10.59 -7.63 17.94
N TYR A 178 9.98 -6.94 18.91
CA TYR A 178 10.04 -7.36 20.31
C TYR A 178 9.35 -8.72 20.53
N ALA A 179 8.20 -8.97 19.92
CA ALA A 179 7.52 -10.26 19.98
C ALA A 179 8.39 -11.39 19.38
N GLY A 180 9.07 -11.13 18.25
CA GLY A 180 10.01 -12.07 17.66
C GLY A 180 11.22 -12.38 18.55
N GLN A 181 11.74 -11.37 19.27
CA GLN A 181 12.82 -11.59 20.25
C GLN A 181 12.33 -12.46 21.43
N LEU A 182 11.12 -12.27 21.91
CA LEU A 182 10.52 -13.13 22.94
C LEU A 182 10.41 -14.58 22.44
N GLN A 183 9.87 -14.80 21.25
CA GLN A 183 9.77 -16.14 20.64
C GLN A 183 11.15 -16.79 20.51
N SER A 184 12.14 -16.07 19.98
CA SER A 184 13.50 -16.58 19.84
C SER A 184 14.15 -16.95 21.19
N SER A 185 13.77 -16.27 22.27
CA SER A 185 14.28 -16.58 23.62
C SER A 185 13.70 -17.86 24.22
N MET A 186 12.62 -18.40 23.64
CA MET A 186 12.00 -19.65 24.05
C MET A 186 12.58 -20.88 23.32
N LEU A 187 13.29 -20.64 22.20
CA LEU A 187 13.99 -21.73 21.52
C LEU A 187 15.08 -22.33 22.41
N PRO A 188 15.36 -23.65 22.28
CA PRO A 188 16.39 -24.30 23.06
C PRO A 188 17.73 -23.63 22.79
N SER A 189 18.39 -23.19 23.87
CA SER A 189 19.71 -22.57 23.74
C SER A 189 20.78 -23.61 23.34
N GLU A 190 21.78 -23.21 22.57
CA GLU A 190 22.90 -24.06 22.17
C GLU A 190 23.50 -24.80 23.39
N ARG A 191 23.73 -24.06 24.48
CA ARG A 191 24.24 -24.62 25.72
C ARG A 191 23.35 -25.69 26.36
N TYR A 192 22.04 -25.61 26.11
CA TYR A 192 21.09 -26.62 26.60
C TYR A 192 21.15 -27.86 25.71
N LEU A 193 21.20 -27.68 24.41
CA LEU A 193 21.33 -28.78 23.45
C LEU A 193 22.65 -29.53 23.57
N GLU A 194 23.79 -28.83 23.83
CA GLU A 194 25.10 -29.44 24.11
C GLU A 194 25.11 -30.40 25.32
N ARG A 195 24.16 -30.24 26.24
CA ARG A 195 24.04 -31.18 27.39
C ARG A 195 23.23 -32.43 27.04
N LEU A 196 22.36 -32.33 26.03
CA LEU A 196 21.45 -33.41 25.64
C LEU A 196 22.04 -34.25 24.50
N PHE A 197 22.75 -33.61 23.60
CA PHE A 197 23.31 -34.24 22.40
C PHE A 197 24.78 -33.89 22.26
N LYS A 198 25.63 -34.88 22.05
CA LYS A 198 27.05 -34.63 21.77
C LYS A 198 27.26 -33.95 20.44
N GLU A 199 26.50 -34.37 19.43
CA GLU A 199 26.51 -33.81 18.09
C GLU A 199 25.09 -33.41 17.72
N HIS A 200 24.88 -32.12 17.43
CA HIS A 200 23.60 -31.59 17.00
C HIS A 200 23.78 -30.30 16.22
N PHE A 201 22.73 -29.90 15.55
CA PHE A 201 22.59 -28.55 15.04
C PHE A 201 21.10 -28.15 14.97
N VAL A 202 20.88 -26.83 14.97
CA VAL A 202 19.60 -26.23 14.66
C VAL A 202 19.79 -25.17 13.56
N ILE A 203 18.99 -25.27 12.52
CA ILE A 203 18.76 -24.20 11.53
C ILE A 203 17.37 -23.67 11.79
N TYR A 204 17.29 -22.41 12.16
CA TYR A 204 16.02 -21.72 12.40
C TYR A 204 16.11 -20.33 11.79
N LYS A 205 15.37 -20.11 10.71
CA LYS A 205 15.36 -18.86 9.97
C LYS A 205 13.92 -18.42 9.73
N SER A 206 13.55 -17.28 10.25
CA SER A 206 12.23 -16.72 9.98
C SER A 206 12.25 -15.82 8.75
N LYS A 207 11.27 -15.94 7.91
CA LYS A 207 11.02 -15.02 6.78
C LYS A 207 10.78 -13.58 7.25
N TYR A 208 10.13 -13.43 8.40
CA TYR A 208 9.80 -12.14 9.01
C TYR A 208 10.49 -12.02 10.38
N PHE A 209 10.04 -11.09 11.20
CA PHE A 209 10.57 -10.87 12.55
C PHE A 209 10.26 -11.99 13.54
N PHE A 210 9.32 -12.86 13.21
CA PHE A 210 8.89 -14.01 14.01
C PHE A 210 8.53 -15.15 13.04
N SER A 211 8.55 -16.38 13.56
CA SER A 211 8.25 -17.59 12.80
C SER A 211 6.91 -18.19 13.19
N GLU A 212 6.28 -18.84 12.25
CA GLU A 212 5.12 -19.72 12.48
C GLU A 212 5.56 -21.15 12.87
N GLU A 213 6.85 -21.38 12.89
CA GLU A 213 7.49 -22.65 13.27
C GLU A 213 8.09 -22.54 14.67
N PHE A 214 8.17 -23.67 15.38
CA PHE A 214 8.70 -23.73 16.72
C PHE A 214 9.41 -25.05 16.98
N ILE A 215 10.67 -24.98 17.44
CA ILE A 215 11.44 -26.11 17.88
C ILE A 215 11.43 -26.11 19.40
N TRP A 216 10.93 -27.18 20.00
CA TRP A 216 10.86 -27.37 21.43
C TRP A 216 11.66 -28.61 21.83
N VAL A 217 12.47 -28.49 22.87
CA VAL A 217 13.28 -29.61 23.38
C VAL A 217 13.26 -29.56 24.91
N THR A 218 13.01 -30.72 25.51
CA THR A 218 13.12 -30.87 26.96
C THR A 218 13.74 -32.21 27.34
N SER A 219 14.30 -32.29 28.55
CA SER A 219 14.73 -33.55 29.13
C SER A 219 14.09 -33.76 30.49
N LEU A 220 13.80 -35.00 30.79
CA LEU A 220 13.24 -35.45 32.04
C LEU A 220 14.14 -36.52 32.62
N ASN A 221 14.71 -36.23 33.77
CA ASN A 221 15.48 -37.18 34.54
C ASN A 221 14.74 -37.37 35.88
N PHE A 222 13.99 -38.45 36.01
CA PHE A 222 13.16 -38.69 37.20
C PHE A 222 13.25 -40.16 37.64
N ARG A 223 13.85 -40.39 38.78
CA ARG A 223 14.11 -41.74 39.35
C ARG A 223 15.03 -42.58 38.46
N THR A 224 14.43 -43.54 37.71
CA THR A 224 15.11 -44.44 36.78
C THR A 224 14.75 -44.09 35.30
N GLU A 225 14.02 -43.03 35.09
CA GLU A 225 13.57 -42.65 33.76
C GLU A 225 14.37 -41.45 33.26
N ASP A 226 14.96 -41.58 32.07
CA ASP A 226 15.75 -40.56 31.41
C ASP A 226 15.28 -40.41 29.97
N TYR A 227 14.43 -39.39 29.75
CA TYR A 227 13.85 -39.12 28.45
C TYR A 227 14.30 -37.75 27.92
N THR A 228 14.55 -37.69 26.62
CA THR A 228 14.68 -36.44 25.88
C THR A 228 13.55 -36.35 24.86
N VAL A 229 12.82 -35.27 24.85
CA VAL A 229 11.72 -35.04 23.93
C VAL A 229 12.07 -33.87 23.02
N VAL A 230 11.93 -34.06 21.70
CA VAL A 230 12.14 -33.05 20.66
C VAL A 230 10.83 -32.94 19.91
N ALA A 231 10.31 -31.72 19.77
CA ALA A 231 9.15 -31.41 18.94
C ALA A 231 9.48 -30.31 17.92
N LEU A 232 9.02 -30.49 16.71
CA LEU A 232 8.98 -29.46 15.69
C LEU A 232 7.52 -29.21 15.35
N LEU A 233 7.08 -27.97 15.50
CA LEU A 233 5.74 -27.53 15.24
C LEU A 233 5.73 -26.50 14.11
N GLU A 234 4.71 -26.54 13.26
CA GLU A 234 4.45 -25.57 12.21
C GLU A 234 2.97 -25.20 12.28
N PHE A 235 2.70 -23.90 12.40
CA PHE A 235 1.36 -23.36 12.46
C PHE A 235 1.03 -22.67 11.12
N ASP A 236 0.13 -23.26 10.35
CA ASP A 236 -0.38 -22.63 9.13
C ASP A 236 -1.35 -21.50 9.52
N GLY A 237 -0.78 -20.37 9.89
CA GLY A 237 -1.49 -19.19 10.36
C GLY A 237 -1.03 -17.94 9.60
N LYS A 238 -1.84 -16.89 9.61
CA LYS A 238 -1.49 -15.65 8.92
C LYS A 238 -0.68 -14.75 9.86
N GLY A 239 0.64 -14.87 9.85
CA GLY A 239 1.54 -13.95 10.51
C GLY A 239 1.49 -14.01 12.04
N ILE A 240 1.22 -12.91 12.72
CA ILE A 240 1.25 -12.77 14.19
C ILE A 240 0.44 -13.85 14.93
N VAL A 241 -0.65 -14.33 14.36
CA VAL A 241 -1.51 -15.34 15.01
C VAL A 241 -0.81 -16.68 15.14
N GLY A 242 -0.16 -17.16 14.08
CA GLY A 242 0.64 -18.42 14.11
C GLY A 242 1.75 -18.32 15.14
N SER A 243 2.50 -17.22 15.13
CA SER A 243 3.60 -17.01 16.08
C SER A 243 3.17 -16.92 17.53
N LEU A 244 2.00 -16.33 17.85
CA LEU A 244 1.48 -16.33 19.20
C LEU A 244 1.07 -17.74 19.66
N LYS A 245 0.66 -18.60 18.75
CA LYS A 245 0.35 -20.01 19.09
C LYS A 245 1.58 -20.81 19.50
N THR A 246 2.77 -20.45 19.00
CA THR A 246 4.03 -21.09 19.44
C THR A 246 4.26 -20.88 20.94
N LEU A 247 3.90 -19.69 21.48
CA LEU A 247 4.01 -19.38 22.90
C LEU A 247 3.04 -20.22 23.75
N ILE A 248 1.80 -20.41 23.25
CA ILE A 248 0.81 -21.26 23.91
C ILE A 248 1.24 -22.72 23.84
N ALA A 249 1.75 -23.16 22.70
CA ALA A 249 2.25 -24.52 22.49
C ALA A 249 3.40 -24.87 23.46
N ASP A 250 4.33 -23.93 23.69
CA ASP A 250 5.39 -24.12 24.68
C ASP A 250 4.83 -24.44 26.07
N SER A 251 3.86 -23.65 26.51
CA SER A 251 3.21 -23.85 27.83
C SER A 251 2.50 -25.21 27.89
N ILE A 252 1.76 -25.57 26.84
CA ILE A 252 1.05 -26.85 26.78
C ILE A 252 2.04 -28.02 26.75
N LEU A 253 3.09 -27.97 25.93
CA LEU A 253 4.10 -29.02 25.85
C LEU A 253 4.80 -29.22 27.22
N ASN A 254 5.15 -28.13 27.90
CA ASN A 254 5.70 -28.23 29.25
C ASN A 254 4.73 -28.91 30.23
N GLU A 255 3.45 -28.57 30.19
CA GLU A 255 2.43 -29.22 31.02
C GLU A 255 2.28 -30.72 30.68
N LEU A 256 2.14 -31.04 29.39
CA LEU A 256 1.94 -32.44 28.93
C LEU A 256 3.12 -33.33 29.34
N VAL A 257 4.35 -32.85 29.08
CA VAL A 257 5.54 -33.69 29.24
C VAL A 257 6.08 -33.61 30.67
N GLN A 258 6.20 -32.40 31.27
CA GLN A 258 6.83 -32.25 32.58
C GLN A 258 5.87 -32.54 33.75
N ASP A 259 4.60 -32.14 33.65
CA ASP A 259 3.63 -32.30 34.75
C ASP A 259 2.80 -33.55 34.57
N ARG A 260 2.16 -33.78 33.43
CA ARG A 260 1.30 -34.93 33.18
C ARG A 260 2.08 -36.22 32.84
N LYS A 261 3.37 -36.13 32.54
CA LYS A 261 4.27 -37.28 32.24
C LYS A 261 3.78 -38.11 31.06
N ILE A 262 3.37 -37.47 29.99
CA ILE A 262 2.95 -38.17 28.77
C ILE A 262 4.20 -38.47 27.94
N PHE A 263 4.46 -39.78 27.69
CA PHE A 263 5.64 -40.30 26.97
C PHE A 263 5.25 -41.17 25.76
N HIS A 264 4.17 -40.80 25.11
CA HIS A 264 3.74 -41.32 23.82
C HIS A 264 3.72 -40.17 22.81
N SER A 265 4.54 -40.24 21.78
CA SER A 265 4.69 -39.13 20.82
C SER A 265 3.39 -38.73 20.11
N GLY A 266 2.56 -39.73 19.76
CA GLY A 266 1.22 -39.48 19.17
C GLY A 266 0.25 -38.82 20.15
N ASP A 267 0.26 -39.23 21.43
CA ASP A 267 -0.57 -38.63 22.47
C ASP A 267 -0.17 -37.16 22.73
N ILE A 268 1.12 -36.82 22.71
CA ILE A 268 1.57 -35.44 22.86
C ILE A 268 0.99 -34.57 21.74
N ILE A 269 1.08 -35.00 20.47
CA ILE A 269 0.52 -34.26 19.33
C ILE A 269 -1.00 -34.11 19.49
N LYS A 270 -1.68 -35.18 19.83
CA LYS A 270 -3.13 -35.20 20.03
C LYS A 270 -3.58 -34.20 21.10
N TYR A 271 -3.03 -34.30 22.29
CA TYR A 271 -3.42 -33.41 23.40
C TYR A 271 -3.00 -31.97 23.14
N LEU A 272 -1.83 -31.74 22.54
CA LEU A 272 -1.43 -30.41 22.10
C LEU A 272 -2.47 -29.78 21.19
N LYS A 273 -2.96 -30.50 20.20
CA LYS A 273 -3.98 -30.03 19.25
C LYS A 273 -5.31 -29.77 19.96
N GLU A 274 -5.77 -30.69 20.83
CA GLU A 274 -6.99 -30.53 21.59
C GLU A 274 -6.98 -29.28 22.49
N GLU A 275 -5.88 -29.05 23.22
CA GLU A 275 -5.72 -27.89 24.09
C GLU A 275 -5.59 -26.57 23.28
N LEU A 276 -4.90 -26.58 22.14
CA LEU A 276 -4.81 -25.43 21.25
C LEU A 276 -6.17 -25.07 20.65
N ASP A 277 -6.98 -26.06 20.28
CA ASP A 277 -8.34 -25.86 19.76
C ASP A 277 -9.29 -25.33 20.85
N ALA A 278 -9.09 -25.78 22.08
CA ALA A 278 -9.87 -25.30 23.22
C ALA A 278 -9.49 -23.86 23.62
N ALA A 279 -8.23 -23.47 23.49
CA ALA A 279 -7.73 -22.14 23.83
C ALA A 279 -8.06 -21.08 22.75
N GLY A 280 -8.38 -21.50 21.53
CA GLY A 280 -8.64 -20.62 20.39
C GLY A 280 -10.12 -20.30 20.17
N SER A 281 -10.45 -19.07 19.75
CA SER A 281 -11.74 -18.77 19.12
C SER A 281 -11.74 -19.31 17.68
N LYS A 282 -12.93 -19.55 17.10
CA LYS A 282 -13.07 -19.98 15.70
C LYS A 282 -12.38 -19.06 14.69
N GLU A 283 -12.13 -17.81 15.05
CA GLU A 283 -11.46 -16.81 14.23
C GLU A 283 -9.93 -16.93 14.27
N LEU A 284 -9.38 -17.62 15.28
CA LEU A 284 -7.96 -17.87 15.48
C LEU A 284 -7.57 -19.31 15.11
N TYR A 285 -8.42 -20.02 14.35
CA TYR A 285 -8.11 -21.34 13.86
C TYR A 285 -6.89 -21.29 12.93
N CYS A 286 -5.86 -22.06 13.24
CA CYS A 286 -4.76 -22.36 12.32
C CYS A 286 -4.46 -23.84 12.38
N ASP A 287 -4.10 -24.37 11.23
CA ASP A 287 -3.69 -25.76 11.13
C ASP A 287 -2.34 -25.96 11.83
N LEU A 288 -2.22 -27.09 12.51
CA LEU A 288 -0.96 -27.53 13.13
C LEU A 288 -0.39 -28.68 12.30
N ARG A 289 0.87 -28.57 11.95
CA ARG A 289 1.73 -29.70 11.58
C ARG A 289 2.71 -29.92 12.70
N ALA A 290 2.98 -31.15 13.05
CA ALA A 290 3.81 -31.46 14.19
C ALA A 290 4.56 -32.76 14.00
N SER A 291 5.81 -32.79 14.45
CA SER A 291 6.59 -34.01 14.63
C SER A 291 7.15 -34.04 16.02
N VAL A 292 7.02 -35.18 16.68
CA VAL A 292 7.52 -35.40 18.07
C VAL A 292 8.36 -36.65 18.08
N VAL A 293 9.54 -36.47 18.67
CA VAL A 293 10.51 -37.58 18.95
C VAL A 293 10.72 -37.69 20.44
N ILE A 294 10.62 -38.90 20.97
CA ILE A 294 10.94 -39.21 22.35
C ILE A 294 12.12 -40.18 22.33
N ILE A 295 13.21 -39.78 22.96
CA ILE A 295 14.42 -40.58 23.15
C ILE A 295 14.37 -41.14 24.57
N ASP A 296 14.37 -42.49 24.70
CA ASP A 296 14.50 -43.17 25.97
C ASP A 296 15.97 -43.59 26.13
N ASN A 297 16.70 -42.86 26.98
CA ASN A 297 18.13 -43.13 27.21
C ASN A 297 18.37 -44.38 28.03
N ASN A 298 17.38 -44.94 28.73
CA ASN A 298 17.54 -46.18 29.47
C ASN A 298 17.40 -47.42 28.59
N ASP A 299 16.39 -47.42 27.72
CA ASP A 299 16.11 -48.52 26.81
C ASP A 299 16.85 -48.41 25.48
N ASN A 300 17.56 -47.31 25.24
CA ASN A 300 18.20 -46.97 23.96
C ASN A 300 17.21 -47.07 22.80
N THR A 301 16.03 -46.45 22.95
CA THR A 301 15.02 -46.44 21.91
C THR A 301 14.61 -45.02 21.58
N ILE A 302 14.16 -44.84 20.35
CA ILE A 302 13.57 -43.60 19.85
C ILE A 302 12.16 -43.87 19.36
N GLN A 303 11.20 -43.01 19.74
CA GLN A 303 9.83 -43.07 19.33
C GLN A 303 9.50 -41.83 18.51
N PHE A 304 8.84 -42.01 17.38
CA PHE A 304 8.45 -40.93 16.50
C PHE A 304 6.95 -40.99 16.19
N SER A 305 6.32 -39.84 16.19
CA SER A 305 5.03 -39.60 15.55
C SER A 305 5.06 -38.25 14.80
N GLY A 306 4.42 -38.23 13.65
CA GLY A 306 4.28 -37.00 12.84
C GLY A 306 2.83 -36.80 12.41
N MET A 307 2.37 -35.56 12.45
CA MET A 307 1.13 -35.11 11.84
C MET A 307 1.47 -34.15 10.71
N GLU A 308 1.37 -34.64 9.47
CA GLU A 308 1.78 -33.92 8.23
C GLU A 308 3.23 -33.41 8.26
N GLN A 309 4.08 -33.98 9.12
CA GLN A 309 5.52 -33.73 9.17
C GLN A 309 6.28 -35.06 9.29
N ASP A 310 7.32 -35.17 8.50
CA ASP A 310 8.14 -36.37 8.38
C ASP A 310 9.42 -36.26 9.22
N MET A 311 10.06 -37.41 9.47
CA MET A 311 11.40 -37.52 10.00
C MET A 311 12.30 -38.32 9.05
N ILE A 312 13.51 -37.83 8.78
CA ILE A 312 14.55 -38.57 8.09
C ILE A 312 15.56 -39.02 9.12
N TYR A 313 15.99 -40.29 9.04
CA TYR A 313 17.15 -40.78 9.81
C TYR A 313 18.09 -41.59 8.95
N PHE A 314 19.35 -41.62 9.37
CA PHE A 314 20.40 -42.42 8.75
C PHE A 314 20.91 -43.44 9.73
N GLU A 315 20.98 -44.68 9.30
CA GLU A 315 21.47 -45.82 10.04
C GLU A 315 22.37 -46.66 9.11
N ASP A 316 23.56 -46.96 9.53
CA ASP A 316 24.57 -47.71 8.74
C ASP A 316 24.77 -47.10 7.32
N GLY A 317 24.73 -45.77 7.20
CA GLY A 317 24.85 -45.03 5.92
C GLY A 317 23.61 -45.07 5.03
N HIS A 318 22.53 -45.69 5.45
CA HIS A 318 21.27 -45.77 4.71
C HIS A 318 20.27 -44.74 5.23
N MET A 319 19.64 -44.04 4.30
CA MET A 319 18.58 -43.10 4.62
C MET A 319 17.24 -43.82 4.76
N HIS A 320 16.53 -43.50 5.80
CA HIS A 320 15.17 -43.97 6.07
C HIS A 320 14.25 -42.75 6.24
N LEU A 321 13.03 -42.90 5.79
CA LEU A 321 11.98 -41.90 5.93
C LEU A 321 10.82 -42.45 6.78
N LEU A 322 10.46 -41.75 7.82
CA LEU A 322 9.22 -41.95 8.55
C LEU A 322 8.24 -40.88 8.16
N GLU A 323 7.20 -41.26 7.48
CA GLU A 323 6.15 -40.34 7.01
C GLU A 323 5.19 -39.97 8.14
N GLY A 324 4.86 -38.68 8.23
CA GLY A 324 3.81 -38.21 9.11
C GLY A 324 2.43 -38.59 8.58
N GLU A 325 1.52 -38.88 9.49
CA GLU A 325 0.16 -39.23 9.16
C GLU A 325 -0.71 -37.99 8.88
N GLY A 326 -1.82 -38.15 8.16
CA GLY A 326 -2.76 -37.07 7.89
C GLY A 326 -3.53 -36.61 9.13
N LYS A 327 -4.01 -35.36 9.12
CA LYS A 327 -4.78 -34.73 10.22
C LYS A 327 -6.04 -35.52 10.61
N ASP A 328 -6.61 -36.28 9.69
CA ASP A 328 -7.78 -37.15 9.95
C ASP A 328 -7.48 -38.27 10.92
N LYS A 329 -6.20 -38.62 11.13
CA LYS A 329 -5.74 -39.65 12.05
C LYS A 329 -5.28 -39.15 13.43
N ILE A 330 -5.50 -37.89 13.76
CA ILE A 330 -5.01 -37.27 15.01
C ILE A 330 -5.44 -38.02 16.28
N GLY A 331 -6.58 -38.73 16.25
CA GLY A 331 -7.05 -39.56 17.36
C GLY A 331 -6.35 -40.91 17.50
N ASP A 332 -5.55 -41.33 16.52
CA ASP A 332 -4.96 -42.67 16.41
C ASP A 332 -3.62 -42.58 15.65
N LEU A 333 -2.79 -41.58 16.00
CA LEU A 333 -1.45 -41.42 15.43
C LEU A 333 -0.58 -42.60 15.89
N SER A 334 0.12 -43.20 14.94
CA SER A 334 1.01 -44.33 15.21
C SER A 334 2.32 -43.84 15.86
N ASP A 335 2.71 -44.54 16.94
CA ASP A 335 4.04 -44.40 17.54
C ASP A 335 5.00 -45.40 16.87
N VAL A 336 5.93 -44.90 16.05
CA VAL A 336 6.97 -45.74 15.47
C VAL A 336 8.13 -45.82 16.43
N LYS A 337 8.41 -46.99 17.01
CA LYS A 337 9.52 -47.22 17.95
C LYS A 337 10.70 -47.91 17.21
N LEU A 338 11.89 -47.36 17.38
CA LEU A 338 13.15 -47.84 16.79
C LEU A 338 14.16 -48.04 17.88
N ASP A 339 15.02 -49.05 17.72
CA ASP A 339 16.23 -49.19 18.55
C ASP A 339 17.29 -48.19 18.08
N MET A 340 17.88 -47.44 19.01
CA MET A 340 18.94 -46.51 18.68
C MET A 340 20.25 -47.25 18.42
N LYS A 341 20.85 -47.02 17.26
CA LYS A 341 22.18 -47.51 16.95
C LYS A 341 23.20 -46.39 17.06
N PRO A 342 24.36 -46.64 17.74
CA PRO A 342 25.41 -45.65 17.82
C PRO A 342 25.82 -45.13 16.45
N GLY A 343 25.94 -43.79 16.32
CA GLY A 343 26.29 -43.10 15.09
C GLY A 343 25.12 -42.80 14.16
N SER A 344 23.90 -43.26 14.48
CA SER A 344 22.71 -42.87 13.74
C SER A 344 22.40 -41.39 13.90
N SER A 345 21.95 -40.76 12.82
CA SER A 345 21.57 -39.35 12.81
C SER A 345 20.10 -39.18 12.43
N TYR A 346 19.44 -38.24 13.09
CA TYR A 346 18.00 -37.97 12.98
C TYR A 346 17.76 -36.52 12.64
N TYR A 347 16.78 -36.26 11.77
CA TYR A 347 16.45 -34.94 11.25
C TYR A 347 14.94 -34.69 11.28
N LEU A 348 14.52 -33.72 12.06
CA LEU A 348 13.17 -33.13 11.99
C LEU A 348 13.24 -31.83 11.19
N PHE A 349 12.34 -31.64 10.28
CA PHE A 349 12.38 -30.50 9.35
C PHE A 349 10.96 -30.05 8.96
N SER A 350 10.83 -28.73 8.78
CA SER A 350 9.67 -28.14 8.12
C SER A 350 9.80 -28.21 6.60
N ASN A 351 8.71 -27.95 5.92
CA ASN A 351 8.70 -27.91 4.45
C ASN A 351 9.42 -26.68 3.87
N GLY A 352 9.69 -25.67 4.71
CA GLY A 352 10.26 -24.41 4.29
C GLY A 352 11.63 -24.49 3.63
N PHE A 353 12.48 -25.48 4.01
CA PHE A 353 13.78 -25.66 3.37
C PHE A 353 13.65 -25.98 1.88
N TYR A 354 12.83 -26.96 1.52
CA TYR A 354 12.67 -27.39 0.14
C TYR A 354 11.61 -26.61 -0.65
N ASN A 355 10.86 -25.75 0.02
CA ASN A 355 9.95 -24.81 -0.63
C ASN A 355 10.64 -23.55 -1.15
N GLN A 356 11.86 -23.22 -0.66
CA GLN A 356 12.57 -22.03 -1.13
C GLN A 356 12.73 -22.03 -2.65
N VAL A 357 12.67 -20.86 -3.25
CA VAL A 357 12.85 -20.66 -4.70
C VAL A 357 14.15 -19.90 -4.98
N ASN A 358 14.69 -20.11 -6.17
CA ASN A 358 15.81 -19.33 -6.68
C ASN A 358 15.31 -18.12 -7.51
N ALA A 359 16.24 -17.34 -8.09
CA ALA A 359 15.92 -16.19 -8.92
C ALA A 359 15.07 -16.51 -10.18
N ASP A 360 15.09 -17.77 -10.64
CA ASP A 360 14.25 -18.25 -11.74
C ASP A 360 12.88 -18.79 -11.29
N ASP A 361 12.49 -18.56 -10.03
CA ASP A 361 11.26 -19.06 -9.40
C ASP A 361 11.16 -20.61 -9.38
N ILE A 362 12.30 -21.29 -9.36
CA ILE A 362 12.40 -22.75 -9.30
C ILE A 362 12.54 -23.18 -7.83
N LYS A 363 11.64 -24.08 -7.38
CA LYS A 363 11.73 -24.65 -6.02
C LYS A 363 12.97 -25.50 -5.84
N PHE A 364 13.54 -25.48 -4.61
CA PHE A 364 14.64 -26.37 -4.25
C PHE A 364 14.26 -27.84 -4.41
N SER A 365 13.09 -28.20 -4.06
CA SER A 365 12.43 -29.50 -4.06
C SER A 365 12.86 -30.45 -2.95
N ARG A 366 11.96 -31.33 -2.59
CA ARG A 366 12.20 -32.34 -1.54
C ARG A 366 13.30 -33.33 -1.94
N GLU A 367 13.32 -33.77 -3.18
CA GLU A 367 14.29 -34.71 -3.70
C GLU A 367 15.73 -34.16 -3.56
N LYS A 368 15.93 -32.88 -3.92
CA LYS A 368 17.22 -32.21 -3.73
C LYS A 368 17.60 -32.09 -2.26
N PHE A 369 16.63 -31.82 -1.38
CA PHE A 369 16.88 -31.76 0.06
C PHE A 369 17.31 -33.10 0.62
N GLU A 370 16.68 -34.21 0.22
CA GLU A 370 17.09 -35.56 0.62
C GLU A 370 18.48 -35.94 0.08
N GLU A 371 18.77 -35.58 -1.18
CA GLU A 371 20.12 -35.76 -1.76
C GLU A 371 21.16 -34.95 -1.00
N LEU A 372 20.83 -33.72 -0.63
CA LEU A 372 21.69 -32.85 0.15
C LEU A 372 22.01 -33.44 1.53
N LEU A 373 20.98 -33.95 2.25
CA LEU A 373 21.17 -34.62 3.52
C LEU A 373 22.08 -35.88 3.38
N ARG A 374 21.88 -36.68 2.31
CA ARG A 374 22.76 -37.83 2.04
C ARG A 374 24.23 -37.42 1.83
N SER A 375 24.45 -36.30 1.15
CA SER A 375 25.80 -35.81 0.80
C SER A 375 26.62 -35.31 2.00
N VAL A 376 25.98 -35.06 3.13
CA VAL A 376 26.64 -34.47 4.31
C VAL A 376 26.84 -35.45 5.46
N GLN A 377 26.43 -36.71 5.34
CA GLN A 377 26.42 -37.69 6.44
C GLN A 377 27.80 -37.97 7.04
N ASP A 378 28.88 -37.94 6.24
CA ASP A 378 30.25 -38.15 6.69
C ASP A 378 30.85 -36.97 7.47
N ARG A 379 30.11 -35.84 7.57
CA ARG A 379 30.54 -34.64 8.27
C ARG A 379 30.05 -34.67 9.73
N ASP A 380 30.76 -33.95 10.61
CA ASP A 380 30.18 -33.61 11.92
C ASP A 380 28.97 -32.69 11.79
N MET A 381 28.13 -32.66 12.82
CA MET A 381 26.87 -31.93 12.78
C MET A 381 27.06 -30.42 12.60
N ASN A 382 28.15 -29.83 13.07
CA ASN A 382 28.44 -28.41 12.88
C ASN A 382 28.79 -28.09 11.41
N ASP A 383 29.56 -28.96 10.76
CA ASP A 383 29.92 -28.80 9.37
C ASP A 383 28.72 -29.10 8.44
N GLN A 384 27.83 -30.02 8.84
CA GLN A 384 26.54 -30.20 8.18
C GLN A 384 25.72 -28.90 8.22
N ARG A 385 25.55 -28.30 9.40
CA ARG A 385 24.86 -27.03 9.60
C ARG A 385 25.38 -25.92 8.68
N LYS A 386 26.71 -25.74 8.65
CA LYS A 386 27.34 -24.71 7.81
C LYS A 386 27.05 -24.94 6.32
N PHE A 387 27.20 -26.18 5.89
CA PHE A 387 26.99 -26.52 4.49
C PHE A 387 25.53 -26.38 4.05
N LEU A 388 24.59 -26.85 4.85
CA LEU A 388 23.16 -26.71 4.60
C LEU A 388 22.74 -25.23 4.56
N ASN A 389 23.24 -24.43 5.50
CA ASN A 389 22.98 -22.99 5.50
C ASN A 389 23.53 -22.30 4.25
N GLN A 390 24.76 -22.58 3.87
CA GLN A 390 25.38 -22.00 2.69
C GLN A 390 24.63 -22.40 1.42
N THR A 391 24.24 -23.66 1.32
CA THR A 391 23.49 -24.14 0.14
C THR A 391 22.17 -23.42 -0.05
N ILE A 392 21.41 -23.16 1.02
CA ILE A 392 20.13 -22.48 0.90
C ILE A 392 20.32 -20.97 0.66
N GLU A 393 21.35 -20.36 1.23
CA GLU A 393 21.71 -18.97 0.98
C GLU A 393 22.15 -18.75 -0.49
N ASP A 394 22.96 -19.66 -1.03
CA ASP A 394 23.36 -19.62 -2.44
C ASP A 394 22.17 -19.87 -3.38
N TRP A 395 21.22 -20.73 -2.97
CA TRP A 395 20.04 -21.02 -3.75
C TRP A 395 19.09 -19.82 -3.86
N THR A 396 18.90 -19.08 -2.77
CA THR A 396 18.00 -17.92 -2.71
C THR A 396 18.63 -16.64 -3.26
N GLU A 397 19.94 -16.63 -3.59
CA GLU A 397 20.69 -15.51 -4.18
C GLU A 397 20.42 -14.14 -3.52
N ASN A 398 20.15 -14.11 -2.22
CA ASN A 398 19.77 -12.92 -1.43
C ASN A 398 18.41 -12.26 -1.82
N GLU A 399 17.57 -12.91 -2.60
CA GLU A 399 16.21 -12.39 -2.92
C GLU A 399 15.26 -12.46 -1.70
N GLY A 400 15.72 -13.07 -0.63
CA GLY A 400 14.94 -13.26 0.59
C GLY A 400 14.21 -14.60 0.62
N MET A 401 13.93 -15.08 1.83
CA MET A 401 13.20 -16.32 2.05
C MET A 401 11.72 -16.15 1.72
N ILE A 402 11.13 -17.15 1.07
CA ILE A 402 9.70 -17.21 0.81
C ILE A 402 8.90 -17.88 1.91
N ASP A 403 9.57 -18.68 2.74
CA ASP A 403 8.98 -19.45 3.84
C ASP A 403 9.98 -19.53 5.02
N ASP A 404 9.47 -19.80 6.23
CA ASP A 404 10.30 -20.04 7.40
C ASP A 404 11.06 -21.35 7.23
N ILE A 405 12.23 -21.50 7.84
CA ILE A 405 13.03 -22.73 7.79
C ILE A 405 13.33 -23.19 9.19
N SER A 406 12.88 -24.39 9.53
CA SER A 406 13.26 -25.09 10.75
C SER A 406 13.78 -26.50 10.44
N LEU A 407 14.96 -26.77 10.93
CA LEU A 407 15.61 -28.08 10.81
C LEU A 407 16.43 -28.31 12.06
N ILE A 408 16.20 -29.41 12.75
CA ILE A 408 17.05 -29.89 13.84
C ILE A 408 17.63 -31.24 13.44
N GLY A 409 18.95 -31.35 13.54
CA GLY A 409 19.68 -32.60 13.34
C GLY A 409 20.45 -32.97 14.62
N PHE A 410 20.44 -34.24 15.00
CA PHE A 410 21.21 -34.74 16.13
C PHE A 410 21.69 -36.17 15.85
N ARG A 411 22.82 -36.55 16.48
CA ARG A 411 23.40 -37.88 16.40
C ARG A 411 23.39 -38.53 17.77
N VAL A 412 23.06 -39.81 17.80
CA VAL A 412 23.08 -40.63 19.01
C VAL A 412 24.40 -41.43 19.07
N ASP A 413 24.90 -41.64 20.29
CA ASP A 413 26.16 -42.36 20.54
C ASP A 413 25.96 -43.87 20.71
#